data_39aad37bf5115080c5165290218e405a
#
_entry.id   39aad37bf5115080c5165290218e405a
#
_cell.length_a   1.000
_cell.length_b   1.000
_cell.length_c   1.000
_cell.angle_alpha   90.00
_cell.angle_beta   90.00
_cell.angle_gamma   90.00
#
_symmetry.space_group_name_H-M   'P 1'
#
loop_
_entity.id
_entity.type
_entity.pdbx_description
1 polymer ?
#
loop_
_entity_poly.entity_id
_entity_poly.type
_entity_poly.pdbx_seq_one_letter_code
_entity_poly.pdbx_strand_id
1 'polypeptide(L)'
;METPEIPQEQPAPAPEAAAPETVTDTAPETVTEAAPDTSAEPAPESAPAETEPDAAAEAPAPEKDASGDEPHYTFKQFLCDAADVIESVTTAIFVVMLVFTYLICTAVVEGDSMVPTLENGDRLMVSRLDKTYETGDILILNSASAYTFDDAGALTAAPGLGKRIVKRLIAQSGQEVNIDFDEGIVYVDGKALEEPYTSTLTKRDNRAFTYPLTVPEGYVFVLGDNRHISKDSRHPEVGMIAEEDIIGRVLIRVAPLYKFGRIDSTGGQQAESQRD
;
A
#
# COMPACT_ATOMS: atom_id res chain seq x y z
N MET A 1 41.16 60.91 -1.54
CA MET A 1 39.98 60.07 -1.36
C MET A 1 40.44 58.65 -1.73
N GLU A 2 40.89 57.92 -0.75
CA GLU A 2 41.38 56.53 -0.89
C GLU A 2 40.17 55.62 -0.75
N THR A 3 40.06 54.72 -1.70
CA THR A 3 39.05 53.64 -1.72
C THR A 3 39.56 52.51 -0.84
N PRO A 4 38.75 51.99 0.12
CA PRO A 4 39.20 50.87 0.93
C PRO A 4 39.12 49.54 0.14
N GLU A 5 40.23 48.82 0.18
CA GLU A 5 40.49 47.49 -0.39
C GLU A 5 39.71 46.42 0.45
N ILE A 6 38.88 45.61 -0.21
CA ILE A 6 38.13 44.51 0.42
C ILE A 6 39.06 43.29 0.48
N PRO A 7 39.25 42.65 1.66
CA PRO A 7 40.04 41.42 1.75
C PRO A 7 39.37 40.26 1.04
N GLN A 8 40.11 39.57 0.18
CA GLN A 8 39.68 38.30 -0.45
C GLN A 8 39.77 37.18 0.57
N GLU A 9 38.61 36.60 0.89
CA GLU A 9 38.47 35.41 1.73
C GLU A 9 38.86 34.16 0.91
N GLN A 10 39.83 33.41 1.38
CA GLN A 10 40.27 32.13 0.78
C GLN A 10 39.22 31.04 1.00
N PRO A 11 38.92 30.22 0.01
CA PRO A 11 37.99 29.08 0.20
C PRO A 11 38.66 27.99 1.06
N ALA A 12 37.85 27.48 2.03
CA ALA A 12 38.23 26.38 2.90
C ALA A 12 38.44 25.07 2.11
N PRO A 13 39.34 24.17 2.56
CA PRO A 13 39.59 22.91 1.88
C PRO A 13 38.43 21.93 2.03
N ALA A 14 38.15 21.19 0.95
CA ALA A 14 37.16 20.13 0.89
C ALA A 14 37.52 18.97 1.83
N PRO A 15 36.52 18.30 2.42
CA PRO A 15 36.76 17.10 3.24
C PRO A 15 37.17 15.92 2.37
N GLU A 16 38.22 15.27 2.82
CA GLU A 16 38.88 14.07 2.29
C GLU A 16 37.90 12.87 2.29
N ALA A 17 37.80 12.20 1.15
CA ALA A 17 37.00 11.02 0.95
C ALA A 17 37.55 9.84 1.74
N ALA A 18 36.77 9.33 2.70
CA ALA A 18 37.05 8.07 3.39
C ALA A 18 36.76 6.88 2.46
N ALA A 19 37.75 6.00 2.31
CA ALA A 19 37.69 4.75 1.54
C ALA A 19 36.74 3.73 2.17
N PRO A 20 36.13 2.82 1.38
CA PRO A 20 35.22 1.81 1.89
C PRO A 20 35.98 0.66 2.56
N GLU A 21 35.61 0.36 3.79
CA GLU A 21 36.05 -0.85 4.49
C GLU A 21 35.35 -2.08 3.91
N THR A 22 36.15 -3.02 3.45
CA THR A 22 35.82 -4.38 3.04
C THR A 22 35.32 -5.19 4.24
N VAL A 23 34.06 -5.61 4.25
CA VAL A 23 33.54 -6.60 5.18
C VAL A 23 33.59 -7.96 4.52
N THR A 24 34.39 -8.83 5.10
CA THR A 24 34.59 -10.23 4.76
C THR A 24 33.34 -11.08 4.95
N ASP A 25 33.06 -11.81 3.91
CA ASP A 25 32.16 -12.95 3.78
C ASP A 25 32.42 -14.02 4.87
N THR A 26 31.39 -14.39 5.61
CA THR A 26 31.39 -15.60 6.42
C THR A 26 30.08 -16.35 6.21
N ALA A 27 30.17 -17.46 5.49
CA ALA A 27 29.09 -18.39 5.23
C ALA A 27 28.56 -19.06 6.51
N PRO A 28 27.27 -19.41 6.58
CA PRO A 28 26.73 -20.17 7.69
C PRO A 28 26.93 -21.67 7.52
N GLU A 29 27.41 -22.28 8.59
CA GLU A 29 27.54 -23.72 8.76
C GLU A 29 26.17 -24.41 8.83
N THR A 30 26.10 -25.51 8.12
CA THR A 30 25.11 -26.56 8.14
C THR A 30 25.06 -27.23 9.52
N VAL A 31 23.88 -27.33 10.13
CA VAL A 31 23.62 -28.29 11.21
C VAL A 31 22.47 -29.20 10.85
N THR A 32 22.83 -30.43 10.78
CA THR A 32 22.12 -31.69 10.50
C THR A 32 21.13 -32.04 11.59
N GLU A 33 19.93 -32.49 11.14
CA GLU A 33 19.19 -33.68 11.56
C GLU A 33 19.13 -34.13 13.03
N ALA A 34 17.92 -34.22 13.57
CA ALA A 34 17.50 -35.34 14.41
C ALA A 34 15.96 -35.43 14.49
N ALA A 35 15.41 -36.49 13.90
CA ALA A 35 14.15 -37.09 14.37
C ALA A 35 14.42 -38.03 15.56
N PRO A 36 13.46 -38.28 16.44
CA PRO A 36 12.99 -39.60 16.70
C PRO A 36 11.45 -39.67 16.74
N ASP A 37 10.85 -40.59 16.07
CA ASP A 37 10.62 -42.02 16.32
C ASP A 37 9.66 -42.32 17.49
N THR A 38 8.57 -42.97 17.08
CA THR A 38 7.92 -44.17 17.62
C THR A 38 6.95 -44.07 18.80
N SER A 39 5.81 -44.73 18.54
CA SER A 39 5.00 -45.58 19.46
C SER A 39 3.89 -44.93 20.22
N ALA A 40 2.67 -45.39 20.30
CA ALA A 40 2.07 -46.71 20.12
C ALA A 40 0.55 -46.55 20.16
N GLU A 41 -0.12 -47.37 19.42
CA GLU A 41 -1.49 -47.83 19.68
C GLU A 41 -1.59 -48.54 21.03
N PRO A 42 -2.77 -48.61 21.70
CA PRO A 42 -3.62 -49.75 21.45
C PRO A 42 -5.15 -49.49 21.53
N ALA A 43 -5.89 -50.26 20.76
CA ALA A 43 -7.28 -50.63 21.06
C ALA A 43 -7.34 -51.59 22.23
N PRO A 44 -8.49 -51.72 22.98
CA PRO A 44 -9.32 -52.87 22.80
C PRO A 44 -10.85 -52.58 22.87
N GLU A 45 -11.61 -53.26 22.05
CA GLU A 45 -12.44 -54.45 22.34
C GLU A 45 -13.50 -54.30 23.44
N SER A 46 -14.76 -54.42 23.04
CA SER A 46 -15.70 -55.48 23.49
C SER A 46 -17.12 -55.24 22.96
N ALA A 47 -17.60 -56.21 22.24
CA ALA A 47 -19.04 -56.53 22.14
C ALA A 47 -19.44 -57.30 23.41
N PRO A 48 -20.73 -57.49 23.79
CA PRO A 48 -21.54 -58.57 23.21
C PRO A 48 -23.04 -58.30 23.05
N ALA A 49 -23.63 -58.94 22.07
CA ALA A 49 -24.60 -60.04 22.12
C ALA A 49 -26.10 -59.72 22.29
N GLU A 50 -26.77 -60.16 21.26
CA GLU A 50 -28.01 -60.96 21.23
C GLU A 50 -29.32 -60.30 21.68
N THR A 51 -30.28 -60.23 20.70
CA THR A 51 -31.48 -61.09 20.69
C THR A 51 -32.30 -60.85 19.40
N GLU A 52 -32.43 -61.91 18.60
CA GLU A 52 -33.59 -62.17 17.76
C GLU A 52 -34.71 -62.72 18.64
N PRO A 53 -36.01 -62.79 18.26
CA PRO A 53 -36.50 -63.44 17.06
C PRO A 53 -37.79 -62.88 16.38
N ASP A 54 -37.94 -63.30 15.14
CA ASP A 54 -39.17 -63.94 14.54
C ASP A 54 -40.29 -63.04 14.01
N ALA A 55 -40.57 -63.29 12.77
CA ALA A 55 -41.84 -63.56 12.09
C ALA A 55 -42.00 -62.86 10.72
N ALA A 56 -41.76 -63.65 9.71
CA ALA A 56 -42.51 -63.80 8.46
C ALA A 56 -43.40 -62.68 7.95
N ALA A 57 -43.04 -62.13 6.78
CA ALA A 57 -43.99 -61.90 5.69
C ALA A 57 -43.21 -61.80 4.36
N GLU A 58 -43.43 -62.82 3.58
CA GLU A 58 -42.99 -62.99 2.18
C GLU A 58 -43.65 -61.92 1.30
N ALA A 59 -42.87 -61.07 0.68
CA ALA A 59 -43.28 -60.19 -0.42
C ALA A 59 -42.28 -60.35 -1.58
N PRO A 60 -42.75 -60.36 -2.83
CA PRO A 60 -42.01 -60.88 -4.00
C PRO A 60 -40.80 -60.05 -4.34
N ALA A 61 -39.71 -60.75 -4.69
CA ALA A 61 -38.49 -60.17 -5.16
C ALA A 61 -38.71 -59.25 -6.37
N PRO A 62 -38.15 -58.05 -6.38
CA PRO A 62 -38.06 -57.30 -7.62
C PRO A 62 -37.02 -57.98 -8.52
N GLU A 63 -37.46 -58.29 -9.72
CA GLU A 63 -36.61 -58.75 -10.79
C GLU A 63 -35.41 -57.85 -10.93
N LYS A 64 -34.23 -58.42 -10.79
CA LYS A 64 -32.98 -57.75 -11.12
C LYS A 64 -32.93 -57.62 -12.63
N ASP A 65 -33.33 -56.46 -13.15
CA ASP A 65 -32.85 -56.00 -14.42
C ASP A 65 -31.35 -55.74 -14.29
N ALA A 66 -30.60 -56.81 -14.58
CA ALA A 66 -29.18 -56.75 -14.76
C ALA A 66 -28.90 -56.23 -16.19
N SER A 67 -29.16 -54.96 -16.43
CA SER A 67 -28.45 -54.22 -17.47
C SER A 67 -27.45 -53.34 -16.75
N GLY A 68 -26.34 -53.95 -16.39
CA GLY A 68 -25.13 -53.27 -15.93
C GLY A 68 -24.52 -52.48 -17.09
N ASP A 69 -25.15 -51.41 -17.46
CA ASP A 69 -24.52 -50.35 -18.24
C ASP A 69 -23.87 -49.38 -17.27
N GLU A 70 -22.75 -49.82 -16.72
CA GLU A 70 -21.80 -48.89 -16.07
C GLU A 70 -21.50 -47.82 -17.12
N PRO A 71 -21.71 -46.55 -16.85
CA PRO A 71 -21.41 -45.48 -17.79
C PRO A 71 -19.91 -45.54 -18.12
N HIS A 72 -19.55 -46.23 -19.17
CA HIS A 72 -18.18 -46.24 -19.67
C HIS A 72 -17.78 -44.83 -20.04
N TYR A 73 -16.99 -44.19 -19.14
CA TYR A 73 -16.44 -42.89 -19.37
C TYR A 73 -15.61 -42.91 -20.67
N THR A 74 -16.17 -42.33 -21.69
CA THR A 74 -15.60 -42.36 -23.02
C THR A 74 -14.47 -41.36 -23.13
N PHE A 75 -13.40 -41.71 -23.83
CA PHE A 75 -12.28 -40.80 -24.11
C PHE A 75 -12.73 -39.45 -24.67
N LYS A 76 -13.83 -39.41 -25.43
CA LYS A 76 -14.44 -38.18 -25.92
C LYS A 76 -15.04 -37.32 -24.77
N GLN A 77 -15.68 -37.96 -23.80
CA GLN A 77 -16.17 -37.25 -22.61
C GLN A 77 -15.02 -36.69 -21.80
N PHE A 78 -13.95 -37.45 -21.60
CA PHE A 78 -12.73 -36.98 -20.96
C PHE A 78 -12.14 -35.75 -21.66
N LEU A 79 -12.09 -35.73 -22.99
CA LEU A 79 -11.62 -34.56 -23.75
C LEU A 79 -12.53 -33.35 -23.61
N CYS A 80 -13.85 -33.55 -23.58
CA CYS A 80 -14.80 -32.44 -23.34
C CYS A 80 -14.64 -31.86 -21.94
N ASP A 81 -14.60 -32.72 -20.91
CA ASP A 81 -14.44 -32.28 -19.54
C ASP A 81 -13.08 -31.58 -19.33
N ALA A 82 -12.02 -32.09 -19.98
CA ALA A 82 -10.71 -31.43 -19.96
C ALA A 82 -10.77 -30.03 -20.63
N ALA A 83 -11.49 -29.93 -21.77
CA ALA A 83 -11.67 -28.66 -22.47
C ALA A 83 -12.45 -27.63 -21.58
N ASP A 84 -13.52 -28.08 -20.91
CA ASP A 84 -14.32 -27.24 -20.00
C ASP A 84 -13.48 -26.73 -18.82
N VAL A 85 -12.63 -27.59 -18.27
CA VAL A 85 -11.69 -27.19 -17.20
C VAL A 85 -10.69 -26.16 -17.70
N ILE A 86 -10.10 -26.37 -18.89
CA ILE A 86 -9.15 -25.43 -19.49
C ILE A 86 -9.82 -24.09 -19.77
N GLU A 87 -11.04 -24.08 -20.30
CA GLU A 87 -11.82 -22.87 -20.54
C GLU A 87 -12.08 -22.12 -19.23
N SER A 88 -12.55 -22.83 -18.19
CA SER A 88 -12.79 -22.26 -16.86
C SER A 88 -11.53 -21.63 -16.27
N VAL A 89 -10.40 -22.34 -16.30
CA VAL A 89 -9.11 -21.86 -15.79
C VAL A 89 -8.64 -20.63 -16.59
N THR A 90 -8.75 -20.69 -17.92
CA THR A 90 -8.35 -19.58 -18.79
C THR A 90 -9.19 -18.33 -18.51
N THR A 91 -10.51 -18.50 -18.38
CA THR A 91 -11.43 -17.41 -18.04
C THR A 91 -11.11 -16.83 -16.66
N ALA A 92 -10.85 -17.66 -15.67
CA ALA A 92 -10.48 -17.20 -14.33
C ALA A 92 -9.17 -16.40 -14.35
N ILE A 93 -8.15 -16.88 -15.06
CA ILE A 93 -6.87 -16.16 -15.21
C ILE A 93 -7.10 -14.81 -15.92
N PHE A 94 -7.91 -14.80 -16.97
CA PHE A 94 -8.22 -13.56 -17.70
C PHE A 94 -8.92 -12.54 -16.82
N VAL A 95 -9.92 -12.95 -16.03
CA VAL A 95 -10.61 -12.08 -15.07
C VAL A 95 -9.64 -11.52 -14.02
N VAL A 96 -8.79 -12.39 -13.45
CA VAL A 96 -7.77 -11.96 -12.47
C VAL A 96 -6.82 -10.94 -13.10
N MET A 97 -6.35 -11.19 -14.33
CA MET A 97 -5.50 -10.24 -15.05
C MET A 97 -6.20 -8.88 -15.26
N LEU A 98 -7.48 -8.88 -15.62
CA LEU A 98 -8.23 -7.64 -15.77
C LEU A 98 -8.31 -6.87 -14.44
N VAL A 99 -8.63 -7.56 -13.34
CA VAL A 99 -8.70 -6.96 -12.01
C VAL A 99 -7.36 -6.30 -11.65
N PHE A 100 -6.25 -7.02 -11.75
CA PHE A 100 -4.93 -6.47 -11.40
C PHE A 100 -4.44 -5.41 -12.38
N THR A 101 -4.89 -5.42 -13.64
CA THR A 101 -4.48 -4.41 -14.62
C THR A 101 -5.21 -3.09 -14.44
N TYR A 102 -6.53 -3.15 -14.18
CA TYR A 102 -7.38 -1.95 -14.21
C TYR A 102 -7.81 -1.44 -12.83
N LEU A 103 -7.95 -2.33 -11.85
CA LEU A 103 -8.59 -2.01 -10.58
C LEU A 103 -7.60 -1.83 -9.43
N ILE A 104 -6.55 -2.63 -9.40
CA ILE A 104 -5.60 -2.66 -8.29
C ILE A 104 -4.19 -2.61 -8.84
N CYS A 105 -3.35 -1.78 -8.23
CA CYS A 105 -1.91 -1.83 -8.46
C CYS A 105 -1.15 -1.94 -7.15
N THR A 106 0.09 -2.39 -7.24
CA THR A 106 1.00 -2.43 -6.09
C THR A 106 2.04 -1.33 -6.21
N ALA A 107 2.44 -0.76 -5.08
CA ALA A 107 3.50 0.22 -5.01
C ALA A 107 4.47 -0.14 -3.88
N VAL A 108 5.73 0.22 -4.04
CA VAL A 108 6.74 0.13 -2.99
C VAL A 108 7.06 1.54 -2.54
N VAL A 109 7.08 1.75 -1.22
CA VAL A 109 7.42 3.04 -0.63
C VAL A 109 8.93 3.23 -0.71
N GLU A 110 9.36 4.37 -1.24
CA GLU A 110 10.75 4.80 -1.27
C GLU A 110 10.93 6.07 -0.46
N GLY A 111 11.84 6.03 0.53
CA GLY A 111 12.16 7.14 1.42
C GLY A 111 11.21 7.28 2.61
N ASP A 112 11.48 8.28 3.44
CA ASP A 112 10.92 8.44 4.79
C ASP A 112 9.92 9.59 4.92
N SER A 113 9.41 10.11 3.80
CA SER A 113 8.51 11.28 3.79
C SER A 113 7.13 11.01 4.42
N MET A 114 6.76 9.73 4.59
CA MET A 114 5.49 9.29 5.16
C MET A 114 5.64 8.61 6.53
N VAL A 115 6.83 8.65 7.12
CA VAL A 115 7.08 8.17 8.50
C VAL A 115 6.32 9.09 9.48
N PRO A 116 5.63 8.53 10.50
CA PRO A 116 5.64 7.13 10.95
C PRO A 116 4.63 6.20 10.26
N THR A 117 3.72 6.74 9.45
CA THR A 117 2.64 5.96 8.86
C THR A 117 3.15 4.89 7.88
N LEU A 118 4.08 5.26 7.00
CA LEU A 118 4.71 4.36 6.04
C LEU A 118 6.23 4.45 6.14
N GLU A 119 6.88 3.32 6.08
CA GLU A 119 8.33 3.20 6.10
C GLU A 119 8.89 2.81 4.74
N ASN A 120 10.17 3.09 4.54
CA ASN A 120 10.88 2.69 3.33
C ASN A 120 10.84 1.16 3.14
N GLY A 121 10.45 0.70 1.95
CA GLY A 121 10.29 -0.71 1.62
C GLY A 121 8.89 -1.29 1.88
N ASP A 122 7.98 -0.55 2.49
CA ASP A 122 6.58 -0.99 2.62
C ASP A 122 5.98 -1.25 1.25
N ARG A 123 5.24 -2.36 1.12
CA ARG A 123 4.49 -2.68 -0.10
C ARG A 123 3.01 -2.41 0.12
N LEU A 124 2.46 -1.64 -0.77
CA LEU A 124 1.10 -1.12 -0.68
C LEU A 124 0.23 -1.70 -1.78
N MET A 125 -1.03 -1.92 -1.46
CA MET A 125 -2.08 -2.17 -2.43
C MET A 125 -2.88 -0.89 -2.64
N VAL A 126 -3.07 -0.50 -3.89
CA VAL A 126 -3.62 0.79 -4.30
C VAL A 126 -4.84 0.56 -5.18
N SER A 127 -5.96 1.21 -4.86
CA SER A 127 -7.17 1.22 -5.68
C SER A 127 -7.08 2.31 -6.73
N ARG A 128 -7.47 1.96 -7.96
CA ARG A 128 -7.65 2.89 -9.08
C ARG A 128 -9.12 3.14 -9.43
N LEU A 129 -10.01 2.41 -8.77
CA LEU A 129 -11.44 2.42 -9.08
C LEU A 129 -12.14 3.67 -8.63
N ASP A 130 -11.81 4.08 -7.43
CA ASP A 130 -12.48 5.17 -6.76
C ASP A 130 -11.69 6.46 -7.01
N LYS A 131 -12.33 7.41 -7.65
CA LYS A 131 -11.77 8.75 -7.85
C LYS A 131 -12.33 9.77 -6.85
N THR A 132 -13.11 9.29 -5.90
CA THR A 132 -13.58 10.11 -4.79
C THR A 132 -12.58 9.98 -3.65
N TYR A 133 -11.91 11.06 -3.34
CA TYR A 133 -10.89 11.11 -2.29
C TYR A 133 -11.39 11.96 -1.12
N GLU A 134 -10.95 11.63 0.08
CA GLU A 134 -11.27 12.37 1.29
C GLU A 134 -10.00 12.91 1.94
N THR A 135 -10.12 14.05 2.64
CA THR A 135 -9.02 14.58 3.45
C THR A 135 -8.52 13.50 4.42
N GLY A 136 -7.21 13.28 4.41
CA GLY A 136 -6.56 12.21 5.18
C GLY A 136 -6.20 10.97 4.35
N ASP A 137 -6.76 10.78 3.15
CA ASP A 137 -6.40 9.66 2.28
C ASP A 137 -4.92 9.70 1.87
N ILE A 138 -4.30 8.52 1.80
CA ILE A 138 -2.94 8.39 1.29
C ILE A 138 -3.00 8.06 -0.21
N LEU A 139 -2.40 8.92 -1.01
CA LEU A 139 -2.46 8.87 -2.46
C LEU A 139 -1.10 8.55 -3.07
N ILE A 140 -1.13 7.79 -4.17
CA ILE A 140 0.01 7.65 -5.08
C ILE A 140 -0.20 8.68 -6.18
N LEU A 141 0.79 9.54 -6.38
CA LEU A 141 0.73 10.70 -7.26
C LEU A 141 1.85 10.63 -8.30
N ASN A 142 1.58 11.12 -9.50
CA ASN A 142 2.58 11.37 -10.52
C ASN A 142 3.05 12.82 -10.39
N SER A 143 4.28 13.06 -9.98
CA SER A 143 4.85 14.41 -9.87
C SER A 143 5.71 14.73 -11.10
N ALA A 144 5.12 14.59 -12.29
CA ALA A 144 5.77 15.00 -13.52
C ALA A 144 5.78 16.53 -13.68
N SER A 145 4.69 17.16 -13.25
CA SER A 145 4.52 18.61 -13.22
C SER A 145 4.32 19.12 -11.80
N ALA A 146 4.77 20.32 -11.53
CA ALA A 146 4.52 21.07 -10.31
C ALA A 146 3.70 22.31 -10.66
N TYR A 147 2.59 22.54 -9.96
CA TYR A 147 1.72 23.67 -10.21
C TYR A 147 1.83 24.67 -9.06
N THR A 148 2.25 25.89 -9.38
CA THR A 148 2.41 27.00 -8.43
C THR A 148 1.82 28.27 -8.99
N PHE A 149 1.58 29.29 -8.15
CA PHE A 149 1.17 30.58 -8.61
C PHE A 149 2.38 31.42 -9.03
N ASP A 150 2.25 32.17 -10.14
CA ASP A 150 3.21 33.19 -10.52
C ASP A 150 2.98 34.50 -9.77
N ASP A 151 3.81 35.52 -10.04
CA ASP A 151 3.72 36.84 -9.40
C ASP A 151 2.39 37.58 -9.72
N ALA A 152 1.69 37.16 -10.76
CA ALA A 152 0.38 37.68 -11.14
C ALA A 152 -0.79 36.91 -10.49
N GLY A 153 -0.51 35.87 -9.76
CA GLY A 153 -1.50 34.97 -9.13
C GLY A 153 -2.12 33.98 -10.11
N ALA A 154 -1.54 33.80 -11.30
CA ALA A 154 -1.98 32.79 -12.25
C ALA A 154 -1.29 31.44 -11.96
N LEU A 155 -2.05 30.34 -12.08
CA LEU A 155 -1.51 29.02 -11.91
C LEU A 155 -0.61 28.65 -13.09
N THR A 156 0.63 28.32 -12.83
CA THR A 156 1.64 27.93 -13.83
C THR A 156 2.19 26.56 -13.55
N ALA A 157 2.50 25.84 -14.62
CA ALA A 157 3.12 24.52 -14.55
C ALA A 157 4.65 24.64 -14.76
N ALA A 158 5.38 23.97 -13.89
CA ALA A 158 6.83 23.79 -14.00
C ALA A 158 7.17 22.29 -13.98
N PRO A 159 8.38 21.90 -14.41
CA PRO A 159 8.83 20.53 -14.24
C PRO A 159 8.82 20.11 -12.77
N GLY A 160 8.15 18.99 -12.46
CA GLY A 160 8.11 18.42 -11.13
C GLY A 160 9.29 17.49 -10.84
N LEU A 161 9.10 16.59 -9.87
CA LEU A 161 10.14 15.62 -9.47
C LEU A 161 10.39 14.52 -10.52
N GLY A 162 9.53 14.38 -11.53
CA GLY A 162 9.63 13.36 -12.59
C GLY A 162 9.46 11.93 -12.10
N LYS A 163 8.84 11.73 -10.94
CA LYS A 163 8.65 10.40 -10.33
C LYS A 163 7.30 10.30 -9.62
N ARG A 164 6.93 9.05 -9.30
CA ARG A 164 5.77 8.79 -8.44
C ARG A 164 6.13 9.07 -7.00
N ILE A 165 5.21 9.70 -6.28
CA ILE A 165 5.35 10.02 -4.86
C ILE A 165 4.13 9.53 -4.09
N VAL A 166 4.32 9.27 -2.81
CA VAL A 166 3.25 8.94 -1.87
C VAL A 166 3.08 10.11 -0.93
N LYS A 167 1.86 10.65 -0.83
CA LYS A 167 1.54 11.77 0.06
C LYS A 167 0.13 11.62 0.62
N ARG A 168 -0.16 12.37 1.67
CA ARG A 168 -1.50 12.47 2.26
C ARG A 168 -2.25 13.65 1.67
N LEU A 169 -3.51 13.42 1.31
CA LEU A 169 -4.44 14.46 0.87
C LEU A 169 -4.82 15.35 2.06
N ILE A 170 -4.59 16.64 1.93
CA ILE A 170 -4.90 17.63 2.96
C ILE A 170 -6.11 18.47 2.56
N ALA A 171 -6.12 18.95 1.32
CA ALA A 171 -7.24 19.75 0.84
C ALA A 171 -7.50 19.49 -0.65
N GLN A 172 -8.75 19.64 -1.03
CA GLN A 172 -9.28 19.42 -2.37
C GLN A 172 -9.68 20.75 -3.00
N SER A 173 -10.06 20.68 -4.27
CA SER A 173 -10.58 21.81 -5.04
C SER A 173 -11.58 22.65 -4.25
N GLY A 174 -11.35 23.97 -4.22
CA GLY A 174 -12.20 24.95 -3.56
C GLY A 174 -11.97 25.15 -2.07
N GLN A 175 -11.20 24.28 -1.40
CA GLN A 175 -10.88 24.42 0.00
C GLN A 175 -9.74 25.43 0.25
N GLU A 176 -9.84 26.16 1.35
CA GLU A 176 -8.78 27.06 1.79
C GLU A 176 -7.79 26.34 2.69
N VAL A 177 -6.51 26.44 2.36
CA VAL A 177 -5.40 25.93 3.20
C VAL A 177 -4.69 27.12 3.81
N ASN A 178 -4.50 27.07 5.13
CA ASN A 178 -3.61 27.98 5.86
C ASN A 178 -2.65 27.17 6.72
N ILE A 179 -1.41 27.60 6.81
CA ILE A 179 -0.39 26.95 7.63
C ILE A 179 0.26 28.02 8.51
N ASP A 180 0.11 27.84 9.82
CA ASP A 180 0.86 28.59 10.81
C ASP A 180 2.20 27.88 11.05
N PHE A 181 3.27 28.41 10.46
CA PHE A 181 4.61 27.81 10.59
C PHE A 181 5.26 28.09 11.95
N ASP A 182 4.79 29.07 12.70
CA ASP A 182 5.31 29.37 14.04
C ASP A 182 4.78 28.35 15.05
N GLU A 183 3.47 28.09 15.01
CA GLU A 183 2.84 27.05 15.82
C GLU A 183 2.98 25.67 15.19
N GLY A 184 3.07 25.59 13.87
CA GLY A 184 3.21 24.35 13.10
C GLY A 184 1.87 23.64 12.87
N ILE A 185 0.77 24.40 12.84
CA ILE A 185 -0.60 23.90 12.68
C ILE A 185 -1.07 24.13 11.25
N VAL A 186 -1.74 23.14 10.68
CA VAL A 186 -2.40 23.21 9.38
C VAL A 186 -3.89 23.44 9.58
N TYR A 187 -4.45 24.38 8.85
CA TYR A 187 -5.87 24.70 8.85
C TYR A 187 -6.45 24.42 7.46
N VAL A 188 -7.64 23.83 7.43
CA VAL A 188 -8.44 23.66 6.20
C VAL A 188 -9.81 24.29 6.46
N ASP A 189 -10.22 25.21 5.59
CA ASP A 189 -11.47 25.99 5.73
C ASP A 189 -11.60 26.67 7.11
N GLY A 190 -10.48 27.20 7.62
CA GLY A 190 -10.38 27.87 8.91
C GLY A 190 -10.42 26.97 10.13
N LYS A 191 -10.47 25.63 9.96
CA LYS A 191 -10.44 24.67 11.06
C LYS A 191 -9.07 24.02 11.17
N ALA A 192 -8.52 23.97 12.38
CA ALA A 192 -7.29 23.22 12.64
C ALA A 192 -7.50 21.73 12.31
N LEU A 193 -6.60 21.19 11.51
CA LEU A 193 -6.63 19.78 11.12
C LEU A 193 -6.09 18.92 12.27
N GLU A 194 -6.82 17.87 12.63
CA GLU A 194 -6.33 16.89 13.59
C GLU A 194 -5.38 15.93 12.88
N GLU A 195 -4.11 15.92 13.28
CA GLU A 195 -3.05 15.22 12.57
C GLU A 195 -2.29 14.20 13.44
N PRO A 196 -2.99 13.20 14.01
CA PRO A 196 -2.36 12.21 14.90
C PRO A 196 -1.33 11.32 14.18
N TYR A 197 -1.32 11.34 12.85
CA TYR A 197 -0.41 10.60 11.98
C TYR A 197 0.95 11.27 11.78
N THR A 198 1.12 12.52 12.20
CA THR A 198 2.41 13.21 12.09
C THR A 198 3.23 13.06 13.38
N SER A 199 4.54 12.88 13.23
CA SER A 199 5.46 12.88 14.37
C SER A 199 6.05 14.25 14.68
N THR A 200 5.86 15.22 13.77
CA THR A 200 6.47 16.55 13.86
C THR A 200 5.49 17.63 13.40
N LEU A 201 5.56 18.79 14.03
CA LEU A 201 4.80 19.97 13.63
C LEU A 201 5.23 20.51 12.26
N THR A 202 4.32 21.19 11.56
CA THR A 202 4.54 21.75 10.22
C THR A 202 5.25 23.11 10.28
N LYS A 203 6.50 23.13 10.75
CA LYS A 203 7.27 24.37 10.95
C LYS A 203 8.11 24.82 9.77
N ARG A 204 8.19 23.98 8.72
CA ARG A 204 9.03 24.29 7.56
C ARG A 204 8.19 24.84 6.41
N ASP A 205 8.39 26.10 6.09
CA ASP A 205 7.93 26.72 4.85
C ASP A 205 8.98 26.50 3.76
N ASN A 206 8.58 25.81 2.68
CA ASN A 206 9.44 25.60 1.51
C ASN A 206 9.18 26.64 0.41
N ARG A 207 8.35 27.66 0.64
CA ARG A 207 8.11 28.84 -0.19
C ARG A 207 7.49 28.53 -1.57
N ALA A 208 6.66 27.50 -1.67
CA ALA A 208 5.90 27.27 -2.89
C ALA A 208 4.70 28.22 -3.00
N PHE A 209 4.15 28.64 -1.87
CA PHE A 209 2.92 29.45 -1.80
C PHE A 209 2.97 30.49 -0.69
N THR A 210 2.13 31.50 -0.85
CA THR A 210 1.75 32.41 0.24
C THR A 210 0.42 31.92 0.83
N TYR A 211 0.31 31.89 2.15
CA TYR A 211 -0.87 31.42 2.87
C TYR A 211 -1.65 32.57 3.48
N PRO A 212 -3.01 32.48 3.62
CA PRO A 212 -3.84 31.37 3.16
C PRO A 212 -3.93 31.29 1.63
N LEU A 213 -4.17 30.07 1.13
CA LEU A 213 -4.39 29.84 -0.31
C LEU A 213 -5.64 28.99 -0.52
N THR A 214 -6.37 29.25 -1.60
CA THR A 214 -7.48 28.38 -2.04
C THR A 214 -6.97 27.43 -3.11
N VAL A 215 -7.25 26.13 -2.94
CA VAL A 215 -6.90 25.11 -3.92
C VAL A 215 -7.75 25.31 -5.19
N PRO A 216 -7.15 25.50 -6.36
CA PRO A 216 -7.90 25.68 -7.61
C PRO A 216 -8.70 24.44 -7.98
N GLU A 217 -9.73 24.61 -8.82
CA GLU A 217 -10.52 23.50 -9.34
C GLU A 217 -9.66 22.54 -10.16
N GLY A 218 -9.82 21.24 -9.92
CA GLY A 218 -9.04 20.18 -10.57
C GLY A 218 -7.67 19.92 -9.95
N TYR A 219 -7.38 20.52 -8.78
CA TYR A 219 -6.12 20.32 -8.07
C TYR A 219 -6.34 19.87 -6.63
N VAL A 220 -5.27 19.30 -6.07
CA VAL A 220 -5.23 18.88 -4.67
C VAL A 220 -3.95 19.38 -3.99
N PHE A 221 -4.06 19.64 -2.69
CA PHE A 221 -2.94 19.99 -1.83
C PHE A 221 -2.58 18.81 -0.94
N VAL A 222 -1.32 18.39 -0.98
CA VAL A 222 -0.85 17.17 -0.32
C VAL A 222 0.36 17.42 0.55
N LEU A 223 0.44 16.72 1.69
CA LEU A 223 1.59 16.77 2.58
C LEU A 223 2.14 15.37 2.86
N GLY A 224 3.41 15.29 3.20
CA GLY A 224 3.98 14.09 3.79
C GLY A 224 3.77 14.06 5.29
N ASP A 225 3.65 12.89 5.89
CA ASP A 225 3.45 12.73 7.33
C ASP A 225 4.72 13.12 8.11
N ASN A 226 5.89 12.94 7.52
CA ASN A 226 7.14 13.49 8.03
C ASN A 226 7.34 14.93 7.54
N ARG A 227 6.71 15.87 8.24
CA ARG A 227 6.67 17.29 7.87
C ARG A 227 8.02 17.93 7.73
N HIS A 228 9.02 17.43 8.45
CA HIS A 228 10.36 18.03 8.50
C HIS A 228 11.17 17.77 7.22
N ILE A 229 11.06 16.58 6.63
CA ILE A 229 11.89 16.18 5.47
C ILE A 229 11.10 16.06 4.17
N SER A 230 9.77 16.04 4.23
CA SER A 230 8.94 15.80 3.05
C SER A 230 9.08 16.91 2.03
N LYS A 231 9.33 16.52 0.78
CA LYS A 231 9.04 17.34 -0.40
C LYS A 231 7.60 17.06 -0.80
N ASP A 232 6.73 18.03 -0.58
CA ASP A 232 5.29 17.97 -0.79
C ASP A 232 4.79 19.31 -1.35
N SER A 233 3.47 19.58 -1.32
CA SER A 233 2.91 20.78 -1.92
C SER A 233 3.54 22.09 -1.42
N ARG A 234 4.16 22.13 -0.26
CA ARG A 234 4.91 23.28 0.22
C ARG A 234 6.19 23.57 -0.57
N HIS A 235 6.66 22.58 -1.37
CA HIS A 235 7.90 22.70 -2.12
C HIS A 235 7.63 23.04 -3.58
N PRO A 236 8.36 24.02 -4.21
CA PRO A 236 8.12 24.44 -5.58
C PRO A 236 8.23 23.33 -6.64
N GLU A 237 9.05 22.29 -6.38
CA GLU A 237 9.17 21.14 -7.28
C GLU A 237 7.98 20.15 -7.19
N VAL A 238 7.05 20.35 -6.26
CA VAL A 238 5.84 19.52 -6.14
C VAL A 238 4.60 20.39 -6.39
N GLY A 239 4.48 21.50 -5.64
CA GLY A 239 3.34 22.39 -5.77
C GLY A 239 2.00 21.69 -5.53
N MET A 240 0.95 22.16 -6.16
CA MET A 240 -0.32 21.44 -6.23
C MET A 240 -0.20 20.30 -7.24
N ILE A 241 -1.00 19.27 -7.05
CA ILE A 241 -1.06 18.12 -7.96
C ILE A 241 -2.40 18.15 -8.67
N ALA A 242 -2.40 17.98 -10.00
CA ALA A 242 -3.64 17.84 -10.75
C ALA A 242 -4.36 16.54 -10.37
N GLU A 243 -5.68 16.57 -10.30
CA GLU A 243 -6.49 15.36 -9.96
C GLU A 243 -6.26 14.22 -10.97
N GLU A 244 -5.97 14.55 -12.23
CA GLU A 244 -5.63 13.57 -13.28
C GLU A 244 -4.29 12.86 -13.03
N ASP A 245 -3.40 13.45 -12.26
CA ASP A 245 -2.11 12.88 -11.85
C ASP A 245 -2.22 11.96 -10.63
N ILE A 246 -3.41 11.80 -10.04
CA ILE A 246 -3.67 10.84 -8.98
C ILE A 246 -3.76 9.45 -9.59
N ILE A 247 -2.78 8.59 -9.27
CA ILE A 247 -2.73 7.20 -9.74
C ILE A 247 -3.74 6.34 -9.00
N GLY A 248 -3.94 6.59 -7.69
CA GLY A 248 -4.92 5.89 -6.88
C GLY A 248 -4.71 6.08 -5.38
N ARG A 249 -5.66 5.53 -4.61
CA ARG A 249 -5.70 5.57 -3.14
C ARG A 249 -5.10 4.30 -2.55
N VAL A 250 -4.26 4.44 -1.56
CA VAL A 250 -3.69 3.33 -0.79
C VAL A 250 -4.78 2.72 0.08
N LEU A 251 -4.98 1.39 -0.02
CA LEU A 251 -5.97 0.66 0.76
C LEU A 251 -5.36 -0.04 1.95
N ILE A 252 -4.32 -0.83 1.69
CA ILE A 252 -3.69 -1.68 2.71
C ILE A 252 -2.17 -1.76 2.48
N ARG A 253 -1.43 -2.00 3.57
CA ARG A 253 -0.04 -2.46 3.53
C ARG A 253 -0.04 -3.98 3.43
N VAL A 254 0.62 -4.53 2.40
CA VAL A 254 0.71 -5.98 2.17
C VAL A 254 2.03 -6.59 2.64
N ALA A 255 3.06 -5.78 2.78
CA ALA A 255 4.34 -6.19 3.34
C ALA A 255 5.03 -5.01 4.02
N PRO A 256 5.83 -5.28 5.08
CA PRO A 256 6.14 -6.60 5.65
C PRO A 256 4.93 -7.22 6.37
N LEU A 257 4.84 -8.56 6.42
CA LEU A 257 3.66 -9.27 6.94
C LEU A 257 3.32 -8.96 8.40
N TYR A 258 4.31 -8.63 9.23
CA TYR A 258 4.07 -8.25 10.63
C TYR A 258 3.40 -6.87 10.78
N LYS A 259 3.38 -6.06 9.72
CA LYS A 259 2.66 -4.77 9.62
C LYS A 259 1.49 -4.84 8.63
N PHE A 260 1.06 -6.06 8.24
CA PHE A 260 -0.07 -6.22 7.33
C PHE A 260 -1.34 -5.61 7.92
N GLY A 261 -2.04 -4.80 7.14
CA GLY A 261 -3.30 -4.22 7.56
C GLY A 261 -3.72 -2.99 6.78
N ARG A 262 -4.92 -2.52 7.12
CA ARG A 262 -5.44 -1.26 6.61
C ARG A 262 -4.62 -0.10 7.16
N ILE A 263 -4.38 0.88 6.33
CA ILE A 263 -3.74 2.12 6.74
C ILE A 263 -4.86 3.12 6.96
N ASP A 264 -5.10 3.46 8.22
CA ASP A 264 -6.16 4.40 8.56
C ASP A 264 -5.75 5.83 8.19
N SER A 265 -6.72 6.58 7.67
CA SER A 265 -6.58 8.02 7.40
C SER A 265 -6.28 8.82 8.68
N THR A 266 -6.61 8.26 9.84
CA THR A 266 -6.45 8.87 11.17
C THR A 266 -5.13 8.55 11.88
N GLY A 267 -4.18 7.86 11.23
CA GLY A 267 -2.86 7.54 11.81
C GLY A 267 -2.79 6.17 12.50
N GLY A 268 -1.91 5.33 11.97
CA GLY A 268 -1.75 3.93 12.36
C GLY A 268 -1.17 3.68 13.74
N GLN A 269 -1.90 3.92 14.80
CA GLN A 269 -1.54 3.51 16.17
C GLN A 269 -2.52 2.55 16.84
N GLN A 270 -3.41 1.88 16.09
CA GLN A 270 -4.33 0.91 16.71
C GLN A 270 -3.88 -0.57 16.65
N ALA A 271 -2.68 -0.87 16.17
CA ALA A 271 -2.20 -2.27 16.11
C ALA A 271 -1.61 -2.79 17.43
N GLU A 272 -1.44 -1.97 18.45
CA GLU A 272 -0.75 -2.37 19.70
C GLU A 272 -1.67 -2.51 20.93
N SER A 273 -2.94 -2.12 20.81
CA SER A 273 -3.88 -2.17 21.96
C SER A 273 -4.70 -3.46 22.11
N GLN A 274 -4.43 -4.52 21.33
CA GLN A 274 -5.15 -5.80 21.46
C GLN A 274 -4.24 -7.00 21.79
N ARG A 275 -3.10 -6.75 22.44
CA ARG A 275 -2.25 -7.81 23.00
C ARG A 275 -1.94 -7.52 24.46
N ASP A 276 -2.95 -7.48 25.29
CA ASP A 276 -2.88 -7.69 26.73
C ASP A 276 -3.98 -8.64 27.18
#